data_e2ebef6072d022c44d3f51fda4a606a2
#
_entry.id   e2ebef6072d022c44d3f51fda4a606a2
#
_cell.length_a   1.000
_cell.length_b   1.000
_cell.length_c   1.000
_cell.angle_alpha   90.00
_cell.angle_beta   90.00
_cell.angle_gamma   90.00
#
_symmetry.space_group_name_H-M   'P 1'
#
loop_
_entity.id
_entity.type
_entity.pdbx_description
1 polymer ?
#
loop_
_entity_poly.entity_id
_entity_poly.type
_entity_poly.pdbx_seq_one_letter_code
_entity_poly.pdbx_strand_id
1 'polypeptide(L)'
;MLISHAVRHDALHVTLHRDLDVTNRAAAALQIQALVQEHRPAQVVIAVPAADPSPATLSALARAHRMCAGLGVPLTLSGASDRTRSLLDANSA
;
A
#
# COMPACT_ATOMS: atom_id res chain seq x y z
N MET A 1 -15.22 -6.44 3.91
CA MET A 1 -13.84 -6.72 3.50
C MET A 1 -13.03 -5.43 3.51
N LEU A 2 -11.89 -5.44 4.17
CA LEU A 2 -11.04 -4.25 4.27
C LEU A 2 -10.12 -4.11 3.05
N ILE A 3 -9.52 -5.22 2.62
CA ILE A 3 -8.56 -5.28 1.51
C ILE A 3 -8.98 -6.38 0.54
N SER A 4 -8.87 -6.09 -0.75
CA SER A 4 -8.94 -7.10 -1.79
C SER A 4 -7.73 -6.98 -2.70
N HIS A 5 -7.45 -8.02 -3.49
CA HIS A 5 -6.29 -8.02 -4.37
C HIS A 5 -6.55 -8.79 -5.66
N ALA A 6 -5.72 -8.51 -6.65
CA ALA A 6 -5.65 -9.25 -7.91
C ALA A 6 -4.21 -9.19 -8.43
N VAL A 7 -3.78 -10.22 -9.13
CA VAL A 7 -2.47 -10.26 -9.79
C VAL A 7 -2.69 -10.25 -11.29
N ARG A 8 -2.07 -9.27 -11.97
CA ARG A 8 -2.17 -9.11 -13.43
C ARG A 8 -0.82 -8.70 -13.98
N HIS A 9 -0.32 -9.42 -14.97
CA HIS A 9 0.93 -9.08 -15.66
C HIS A 9 2.09 -8.82 -14.68
N ASP A 10 2.24 -9.72 -13.69
CA ASP A 10 3.25 -9.63 -12.62
C ASP A 10 3.09 -8.43 -11.69
N ALA A 11 1.98 -7.70 -11.78
CA ALA A 11 1.67 -6.61 -10.86
C ALA A 11 0.63 -7.08 -9.84
N LEU A 12 0.91 -6.82 -8.57
CA LEU A 12 -0.04 -7.04 -7.49
C LEU A 12 -0.86 -5.76 -7.32
N HIS A 13 -2.17 -5.86 -7.55
CA HIS A 13 -3.12 -4.77 -7.35
C HIS A 13 -3.83 -4.99 -6.03
N VAL A 14 -3.64 -4.07 -5.09
CA VAL A 14 -4.29 -4.10 -3.78
C VAL A 14 -5.29 -2.95 -3.71
N THR A 15 -6.49 -3.23 -3.24
CA THR A 15 -7.51 -2.20 -3.05
C THR A 15 -7.85 -2.08 -1.57
N LEU A 16 -7.68 -0.87 -1.03
CA LEU A 16 -8.20 -0.53 0.29
C LEU A 16 -9.62 -0.04 0.12
N HIS A 17 -10.59 -0.75 0.71
CA HIS A 17 -12.01 -0.42 0.51
C HIS A 17 -12.49 0.70 1.42
N ARG A 18 -11.74 1.03 2.46
CA ARG A 18 -12.02 2.15 3.36
C ARG A 18 -10.74 2.60 4.01
N ASP A 19 -10.79 3.78 4.60
CA ASP A 19 -9.67 4.34 5.33
C ASP A 19 -9.35 3.47 6.57
N LEU A 20 -8.08 3.45 6.94
CA LEU A 20 -7.62 2.68 8.09
C LEU A 20 -7.66 3.53 9.35
N ASP A 21 -7.66 2.86 10.50
CA ASP A 21 -7.58 3.48 11.82
C ASP A 21 -6.53 2.79 12.68
N VAL A 22 -6.40 3.21 13.93
CA VAL A 22 -5.37 2.66 14.83
C VAL A 22 -5.59 1.18 15.15
N THR A 23 -6.81 0.66 15.00
CA THR A 23 -7.11 -0.73 15.32
C THR A 23 -6.80 -1.68 14.18
N ASN A 24 -6.87 -1.23 12.92
CA ASN A 24 -6.70 -2.12 11.77
C ASN A 24 -5.48 -1.84 10.91
N ARG A 25 -4.75 -0.75 11.15
CA ARG A 25 -3.59 -0.38 10.31
C ARG A 25 -2.50 -1.45 10.31
N ALA A 26 -2.21 -2.04 11.46
CA ALA A 26 -1.18 -3.06 11.57
C ALA A 26 -1.59 -4.33 10.83
N ALA A 27 -2.85 -4.75 10.97
CA ALA A 27 -3.38 -5.92 10.27
C ALA A 27 -3.34 -5.72 8.76
N ALA A 28 -3.71 -4.52 8.29
CA ALA A 28 -3.66 -4.19 6.87
C ALA A 28 -2.23 -4.24 6.33
N ALA A 29 -1.27 -3.65 7.05
CA ALA A 29 0.14 -3.68 6.64
C ALA A 29 0.68 -5.10 6.57
N LEU A 30 0.36 -5.95 7.54
CA LEU A 30 0.76 -7.36 7.55
C LEU A 30 0.12 -8.14 6.41
N GLN A 31 -1.13 -7.85 6.09
CA GLN A 31 -1.81 -8.51 4.99
C GLN A 31 -1.17 -8.15 3.64
N ILE A 32 -0.84 -6.89 3.43
CA ILE A 32 -0.12 -6.45 2.23
C ILE A 32 1.24 -7.13 2.14
N GLN A 33 1.97 -7.18 3.25
CA GLN A 33 3.27 -7.85 3.32
C GLN A 33 3.15 -9.33 2.94
N ALA A 34 2.16 -10.02 3.47
CA ALA A 34 1.93 -11.43 3.18
C ALA A 34 1.63 -11.65 1.68
N LEU A 35 0.82 -10.77 1.07
CA LEU A 35 0.51 -10.84 -0.36
C LEU A 35 1.75 -10.63 -1.23
N VAL A 36 2.60 -9.68 -0.87
CA VAL A 36 3.85 -9.43 -1.61
C VAL A 36 4.79 -10.63 -1.50
N GLN A 37 4.92 -11.21 -0.32
CA GLN A 37 5.77 -12.37 -0.11
C GLN A 37 5.24 -13.61 -0.84
N GLU A 38 3.92 -13.79 -0.87
CA GLU A 38 3.29 -14.93 -1.53
C GLU A 38 3.40 -14.84 -3.05
N HIS A 39 3.12 -13.68 -3.63
CA HIS A 39 3.03 -13.52 -5.08
C HIS A 39 4.34 -13.06 -5.72
N ARG A 40 5.25 -12.49 -4.97
CA ARG A 40 6.54 -11.95 -5.45
C ARG A 40 6.38 -11.16 -6.74
N PRO A 41 5.54 -10.11 -6.73
CA PRO A 41 5.24 -9.36 -7.94
C PRO A 41 6.43 -8.50 -8.38
N ALA A 42 6.43 -8.14 -9.67
CA ALA A 42 7.41 -7.19 -10.19
C ALA A 42 7.10 -5.75 -9.76
N GLN A 43 5.84 -5.45 -9.44
CA GLN A 43 5.41 -4.15 -8.92
C GLN A 43 4.13 -4.30 -8.12
N VAL A 44 3.88 -3.32 -7.25
CA VAL A 44 2.66 -3.25 -6.44
C VAL A 44 1.95 -1.94 -6.72
N VAL A 45 0.64 -2.02 -6.94
CA VAL A 45 -0.23 -0.85 -7.09
C VAL A 45 -1.29 -0.92 -6.00
N ILE A 46 -1.39 0.13 -5.18
CA ILE A 46 -2.40 0.19 -4.13
C ILE A 46 -3.42 1.27 -4.46
N ALA A 47 -4.67 0.87 -4.63
CA ALA A 47 -5.78 1.79 -4.79
C ALA A 47 -6.25 2.24 -3.42
N VAL A 48 -6.23 3.55 -3.18
CA VAL A 48 -6.65 4.13 -1.90
C VAL A 48 -8.09 4.66 -1.99
N PRO A 49 -8.84 4.66 -0.86
CA PRO A 49 -10.26 5.04 -0.89
C PRO A 49 -10.49 6.55 -0.99
N ALA A 50 -9.47 7.36 -0.73
CA ALA A 50 -9.55 8.81 -0.79
C ALA A 50 -8.22 9.39 -1.25
N ALA A 51 -8.28 10.57 -1.89
CA ALA A 51 -7.07 11.25 -2.39
C ALA A 51 -6.10 11.60 -1.26
N ASP A 52 -6.62 11.99 -0.11
CA ASP A 52 -5.84 12.35 1.08
C ASP A 52 -6.31 11.47 2.25
N PRO A 53 -5.75 10.25 2.37
CA PRO A 53 -6.20 9.31 3.39
C PRO A 53 -5.74 9.70 4.80
N SER A 54 -6.31 9.02 5.79
CA SER A 54 -5.99 9.24 7.20
C SER A 54 -4.52 9.00 7.53
N PRO A 55 -4.02 9.56 8.65
CA PRO A 55 -2.65 9.25 9.10
C PRO A 55 -2.40 7.76 9.33
N ALA A 56 -3.41 7.01 9.79
CA ALA A 56 -3.28 5.57 9.96
C ALA A 56 -3.06 4.85 8.62
N THR A 57 -3.81 5.24 7.59
CA THR A 57 -3.61 4.71 6.24
C THR A 57 -2.23 5.08 5.71
N LEU A 58 -1.80 6.33 5.86
CA LEU A 58 -0.46 6.76 5.43
C LEU A 58 0.63 5.97 6.13
N SER A 59 0.48 5.70 7.42
CA SER A 59 1.44 4.90 8.18
C SER A 59 1.57 3.47 7.63
N ALA A 60 0.45 2.83 7.33
CA ALA A 60 0.43 1.49 6.75
C ALA A 60 1.04 1.48 5.35
N LEU A 61 0.73 2.48 4.53
CA LEU A 61 1.29 2.61 3.18
C LEU A 61 2.80 2.85 3.21
N ALA A 62 3.28 3.69 4.12
CA ALA A 62 4.72 3.95 4.28
C ALA A 62 5.46 2.68 4.68
N ARG A 63 4.89 1.89 5.58
CA ARG A 63 5.47 0.60 5.98
C ARG A 63 5.53 -0.37 4.80
N ALA A 64 4.46 -0.47 4.03
CA ALA A 64 4.43 -1.32 2.83
C ALA A 64 5.45 -0.85 1.79
N HIS A 65 5.57 0.46 1.59
CA HIS A 65 6.51 1.04 0.65
C HIS A 65 7.96 0.70 1.04
N ARG A 66 8.30 0.86 2.32
CA ARG A 66 9.65 0.52 2.80
C ARG A 66 9.96 -0.96 2.64
N MET A 67 8.99 -1.81 2.93
CA MET A 67 9.14 -3.26 2.77
C MET A 67 9.39 -3.62 1.30
N CYS A 68 8.61 -3.07 0.39
CA CYS A 68 8.78 -3.29 -1.05
C CYS A 68 10.12 -2.74 -1.54
N ALA A 69 10.53 -1.57 -1.07
CA ALA A 69 11.82 -0.98 -1.43
C ALA A 69 12.99 -1.90 -1.04
N GLY A 70 12.90 -2.51 0.15
CA GLY A 70 13.90 -3.48 0.60
C GLY A 70 13.98 -4.75 -0.26
N LEU A 71 12.89 -5.07 -0.99
CA LEU A 71 12.83 -6.20 -1.91
C LEU A 71 13.13 -5.81 -3.36
N GLY A 72 13.36 -4.52 -3.62
CA GLY A 72 13.53 -4.03 -4.98
C GLY A 72 12.24 -3.97 -5.78
N VAL A 73 11.09 -3.92 -5.12
CA VAL A 73 9.77 -3.91 -5.76
C VAL A 73 9.20 -2.49 -5.71
N PRO A 74 8.96 -1.84 -6.86
CA PRO A 74 8.32 -0.52 -6.85
C PRO A 74 6.87 -0.61 -6.40
N LEU A 75 6.46 0.36 -5.56
CA LEU A 75 5.09 0.48 -5.09
C LEU A 75 4.56 1.85 -5.48
N THR A 76 3.40 1.87 -6.12
CA THR A 76 2.72 3.10 -6.51
C THR A 76 1.30 3.13 -5.95
N LEU A 77 0.75 4.35 -5.83
CA LEU A 77 -0.62 4.55 -5.37
C LEU A 77 -1.52 4.92 -6.54
N SER A 78 -2.75 4.41 -6.52
CA SER A 78 -3.81 4.80 -7.43
C SER A 78 -4.89 5.54 -6.65
N GLY A 79 -5.36 6.66 -7.18
CA GLY A 79 -6.39 7.46 -6.53
C GLY A 79 -5.89 8.42 -5.46
N ALA A 80 -4.59 8.52 -5.26
CA ALA A 80 -3.98 9.43 -4.29
C ALA A 80 -3.66 10.78 -4.93
N SER A 81 -3.71 11.85 -4.12
CA SER A 81 -3.25 13.17 -4.55
C SER A 81 -1.72 13.21 -4.67
N ASP A 82 -1.19 14.22 -5.38
CA ASP A 82 0.25 14.43 -5.46
C ASP A 82 0.86 14.67 -4.08
N ARG A 83 0.12 15.37 -3.21
CA ARG A 83 0.54 15.58 -1.81
C ARG A 83 0.70 14.25 -1.08
N THR A 84 -0.25 13.34 -1.21
CA THR A 84 -0.18 12.04 -0.56
C THR A 84 0.99 11.23 -1.10
N ARG A 85 1.22 11.24 -2.41
CA ARG A 85 2.37 10.56 -3.01
C ARG A 85 3.69 11.13 -2.50
N SER A 86 3.79 12.46 -2.40
CA SER A 86 4.99 13.11 -1.88
C SER A 86 5.25 12.77 -0.42
N LEU A 87 4.19 12.70 0.41
CA LEU A 87 4.31 12.30 1.81
C LEU A 87 4.80 10.86 1.93
N LEU A 88 4.32 9.97 1.09
CA LEU A 88 4.76 8.59 1.07
C LEU A 88 6.24 8.48 0.72
N ASP A 89 6.69 9.17 -0.32
CA ASP A 89 8.08 9.18 -0.74
C ASP A 89 8.99 9.74 0.34
N ALA A 90 8.57 10.81 1.03
CA ALA A 90 9.35 11.42 2.10
C ALA A 90 9.50 10.49 3.31
N ASN A 91 8.48 9.68 3.61
CA ASN A 91 8.49 8.78 4.76
C ASN A 91 9.13 7.42 4.48
N SER A 92 9.45 7.13 3.24
CA SER A 92 10.03 5.84 2.83
C SER A 92 11.52 5.91 2.54
N ALA A 93 12.09 7.08 2.62
CA ALA A 93 13.54 7.27 2.37
C ALA A 93 14.39 6.67 3.48
#